data_762ec4091e72af01d077e365e2af582f
#
_entry.id   762ec4091e72af01d077e365e2af582f
#
_cell.length_a   1.000
_cell.length_b   1.000
_cell.length_c   1.000
_cell.angle_alpha   90.00
_cell.angle_beta   90.00
_cell.angle_gamma   90.00
#
_symmetry.space_group_name_H-M   'P 1'
#
loop_
_entity.id
_entity.type
_entity.pdbx_description
1 polymer ?
#
loop_
_entity_poly.entity_id
_entity_poly.type
_entity_poly.pdbx_seq_one_letter_code
_entity_poly.pdbx_strand_id
1 'polypeptide(L)'
;MNITFYNISDNPFALEKNLPAPIGTARALAPTGQVNSLSPVVVVAWDSVNGNAIINANYCYIDTFRRYYFITCGVDTAQRIVVSGKVDYLFSHADEIKQCPACILRNENVGTNYAIDKKLPIDSSRFFVEGIKFPDSELTKHYGTNFPYVLIVR
;
A
#
# COMPACT_ATOMS: atom_id res chain seq x y z
N MET A 1 24.81 12.81 0.28
CA MET A 1 23.36 12.57 0.06
C MET A 1 23.11 12.64 -1.42
N ASN A 2 22.60 11.57 -2.03
CA ASN A 2 22.40 11.52 -3.48
C ASN A 2 20.93 11.29 -3.80
N ILE A 3 20.50 11.81 -4.96
CA ILE A 3 19.16 11.61 -5.51
C ILE A 3 19.26 11.03 -6.91
N THR A 4 18.40 10.07 -7.22
CA THR A 4 18.25 9.48 -8.55
C THR A 4 16.83 9.74 -9.03
N PHE A 5 16.69 10.23 -10.26
CA PHE A 5 15.40 10.62 -10.83
C PHE A 5 14.86 9.55 -11.78
N TYR A 6 13.55 9.41 -11.78
CA TYR A 6 12.81 8.49 -12.64
C TYR A 6 11.56 9.18 -13.20
N ASN A 7 11.00 8.60 -14.25
CA ASN A 7 9.70 9.00 -14.76
C ASN A 7 8.83 7.75 -14.83
N ILE A 8 7.88 7.61 -13.89
CA ILE A 8 7.00 6.45 -13.78
C ILE A 8 5.60 6.79 -14.24
N SER A 9 4.91 5.80 -14.82
CA SER A 9 3.49 5.88 -15.23
C SER A 9 2.59 4.99 -14.38
N ASP A 10 3.16 4.27 -13.42
CA ASP A 10 2.43 3.33 -12.58
C ASP A 10 1.48 4.02 -11.62
N ASN A 11 0.46 3.28 -11.19
CA ASN A 11 -0.50 3.75 -10.21
C ASN A 11 0.23 4.13 -8.88
N PRO A 12 -0.01 5.33 -8.33
CA PRO A 12 0.58 5.74 -7.05
C PRO A 12 0.35 4.76 -5.90
N PHE A 13 -0.77 4.04 -5.91
CA PHE A 13 -1.14 3.07 -4.89
C PHE A 13 -0.67 1.63 -5.19
N ALA A 14 0.08 1.42 -6.27
CA ALA A 14 0.64 0.10 -6.55
C ALA A 14 1.77 -0.23 -5.57
N LEU A 15 1.73 -1.45 -5.01
CA LEU A 15 2.79 -1.96 -4.15
C LEU A 15 4.07 -2.28 -4.96
N GLU A 16 3.90 -2.71 -6.19
CA GLU A 16 4.98 -2.96 -7.14
C GLU A 16 4.95 -1.93 -8.25
N LYS A 17 6.11 -1.35 -8.53
CA LYS A 17 6.29 -0.36 -9.60
C LYS A 17 7.43 -0.77 -10.51
N ASN A 18 7.24 -0.56 -11.80
CA ASN A 18 8.30 -0.76 -12.78
C ASN A 18 9.16 0.50 -12.83
N LEU A 19 10.37 0.42 -12.29
CA LEU A 19 11.33 1.52 -12.38
C LEU A 19 12.00 1.50 -13.75
N PRO A 20 11.80 2.53 -14.57
CA PRO A 20 12.53 2.67 -15.82
C PRO A 20 14.03 3.00 -15.55
N ALA A 21 14.81 3.12 -16.61
CA ALA A 21 16.18 3.59 -16.48
C ALA A 21 16.20 4.98 -15.81
N PRO A 22 17.18 5.25 -14.91
CA PRO A 22 17.30 6.53 -14.24
C PRO A 22 17.62 7.66 -15.24
N ILE A 23 17.10 8.86 -14.95
CA ILE A 23 17.36 10.05 -15.74
C ILE A 23 18.74 10.60 -15.36
N GLY A 24 19.75 10.27 -16.17
CA GLY A 24 21.13 10.65 -15.91
C GLY A 24 21.76 9.86 -14.74
N THR A 25 22.82 10.44 -14.16
CA THR A 25 23.52 9.86 -13.00
C THR A 25 22.95 10.40 -11.70
N ALA A 26 23.16 9.65 -10.60
CA ALA A 26 22.82 10.11 -9.25
C ALA A 26 23.51 11.44 -8.94
N ARG A 27 22.78 12.38 -8.34
CA ARG A 27 23.25 13.74 -8.10
C ARG A 27 23.36 14.06 -6.64
N ALA A 28 24.36 14.87 -6.32
CA ALA A 28 24.51 15.38 -4.97
C ALA A 28 23.38 16.37 -4.64
N LEU A 29 22.84 16.25 -3.44
CA LEU A 29 21.83 17.14 -2.89
C LEU A 29 22.46 18.22 -2.03
N ALA A 30 21.98 19.46 -2.18
CA ALA A 30 22.20 20.52 -1.21
C ALA A 30 20.92 20.71 -0.39
N PRO A 31 20.91 20.29 0.89
CA PRO A 31 19.74 20.51 1.75
C PRO A 31 19.62 22.02 2.06
N THR A 32 18.41 22.55 1.99
CA THR A 32 18.09 23.93 2.35
C THR A 32 17.68 24.07 3.82
N GLY A 33 18.43 23.44 4.73
CA GLY A 33 18.12 23.42 6.16
C GLY A 33 17.72 22.03 6.67
N GLN A 34 16.80 21.96 7.63
CA GLN A 34 16.29 20.67 8.11
C GLN A 34 15.42 20.01 7.06
N VAL A 35 15.79 18.80 6.66
CA VAL A 35 15.05 18.03 5.66
C VAL A 35 14.14 17.03 6.36
N ASN A 36 12.84 17.17 6.16
CA ASN A 36 11.87 16.18 6.63
C ASN A 36 11.95 14.94 5.74
N SER A 37 12.13 13.77 6.35
CA SER A 37 12.21 12.49 5.62
C SER A 37 10.90 12.06 4.96
N LEU A 38 9.75 12.63 5.35
CA LEU A 38 8.44 12.31 4.77
C LEU A 38 8.09 13.20 3.58
N SER A 39 8.52 14.47 3.64
CA SER A 39 8.28 15.47 2.61
C SER A 39 9.55 16.32 2.42
N PRO A 40 10.62 15.76 1.83
CA PRO A 40 11.86 16.49 1.63
C PRO A 40 11.68 17.60 0.61
N VAL A 41 12.27 18.76 0.91
CA VAL A 41 12.48 19.82 -0.05
C VAL A 41 13.99 19.98 -0.20
N VAL A 42 14.50 19.75 -1.41
CA VAL A 42 15.93 19.72 -1.69
C VAL A 42 16.24 20.49 -2.95
N VAL A 43 17.47 20.96 -3.06
CA VAL A 43 17.93 21.69 -4.23
C VAL A 43 19.03 20.89 -4.92
N VAL A 44 18.93 20.81 -6.24
CA VAL A 44 19.89 20.14 -7.11
C VAL A 44 20.48 21.16 -8.09
N ALA A 45 21.77 21.08 -8.35
CA ALA A 45 22.39 21.93 -9.35
C ALA A 45 21.81 21.65 -10.74
N TRP A 46 21.65 22.71 -11.53
CA TRP A 46 21.23 22.60 -12.91
C TRP A 46 22.22 21.78 -13.73
N ASP A 47 21.71 20.94 -14.59
CA ASP A 47 22.48 20.19 -15.56
C ASP A 47 22.08 20.60 -16.98
N SER A 48 23.04 21.05 -17.77
CA SER A 48 22.79 21.44 -19.14
C SER A 48 22.33 20.31 -20.06
N VAL A 49 22.65 19.06 -19.72
CA VAL A 49 22.29 17.89 -20.53
C VAL A 49 20.92 17.32 -20.14
N ASN A 50 20.69 17.11 -18.83
CA ASN A 50 19.50 16.40 -18.33
C ASN A 50 18.53 17.32 -17.57
N GLY A 51 18.81 18.60 -17.41
CA GLY A 51 18.01 19.52 -16.61
C GLY A 51 16.54 19.53 -17.00
N ASN A 52 16.24 19.59 -18.29
CA ASN A 52 14.85 19.53 -18.80
C ASN A 52 14.16 18.19 -18.54
N ALA A 53 14.89 17.09 -18.60
CA ALA A 53 14.35 15.78 -18.28
C ALA A 53 14.07 15.62 -16.79
N ILE A 54 14.93 16.20 -15.93
CA ILE A 54 14.79 16.19 -14.47
C ILE A 54 13.59 17.04 -14.03
N ILE A 55 13.34 18.18 -14.66
CA ILE A 55 12.15 19.01 -14.34
C ILE A 55 10.86 18.23 -14.59
N ASN A 56 10.83 17.41 -15.62
CA ASN A 56 9.67 16.58 -15.98
C ASN A 56 9.64 15.24 -15.23
N ALA A 57 10.61 14.96 -14.37
CA ALA A 57 10.61 13.76 -13.54
C ALA A 57 9.51 13.85 -12.48
N ASN A 58 8.83 12.74 -12.25
CA ASN A 58 7.75 12.64 -11.29
C ASN A 58 8.09 11.73 -10.10
N TYR A 59 9.27 11.09 -10.12
CA TYR A 59 9.65 10.13 -9.10
C TYR A 59 11.15 10.15 -8.82
N CYS A 60 11.56 9.89 -7.58
CA CYS A 60 12.96 9.81 -7.24
C CYS A 60 13.24 8.84 -6.08
N TYR A 61 14.50 8.44 -6.00
CA TYR A 61 15.08 7.71 -4.88
C TYR A 61 16.11 8.58 -4.17
N ILE A 62 16.04 8.69 -2.83
CA ILE A 62 17.02 9.40 -2.01
C ILE A 62 17.79 8.39 -1.18
N ASP A 63 19.08 8.28 -1.47
CA ASP A 63 19.97 7.29 -0.90
C ASP A 63 20.05 7.35 0.64
N THR A 64 20.18 8.54 1.21
CA THR A 64 20.31 8.73 2.67
C THR A 64 19.09 8.24 3.45
N PHE A 65 17.90 8.40 2.89
CA PHE A 65 16.65 7.94 3.53
C PHE A 65 16.26 6.53 3.12
N ARG A 66 16.91 5.97 2.09
CA ARG A 66 16.58 4.66 1.48
C ARG A 66 15.10 4.56 1.12
N ARG A 67 14.52 5.65 0.58
CA ARG A 67 13.10 5.77 0.28
C ARG A 67 12.87 6.35 -1.10
N TYR A 68 11.72 5.98 -1.63
CA TYR A 68 11.20 6.51 -2.88
C TYR A 68 10.20 7.64 -2.62
N TYR A 69 10.14 8.59 -3.53
CA TYR A 69 9.30 9.78 -3.40
C TYR A 69 8.62 10.13 -4.72
N PHE A 70 7.36 10.49 -4.64
CA PHE A 70 6.70 11.26 -5.70
C PHE A 70 7.20 12.69 -5.60
N ILE A 71 7.60 13.28 -6.73
CA ILE A 71 8.22 14.59 -6.73
C ILE A 71 7.53 15.58 -7.66
N THR A 72 7.68 16.84 -7.30
CA THR A 72 7.40 17.97 -8.17
C THR A 72 8.67 18.81 -8.25
N CYS A 73 9.12 19.10 -9.46
CA CYS A 73 10.31 19.88 -9.70
C CYS A 73 9.94 21.29 -10.17
N GLY A 74 10.70 22.27 -9.70
CA GLY A 74 10.62 23.66 -10.14
C GLY A 74 12.02 24.23 -10.35
N VAL A 75 12.11 25.37 -11.01
CA VAL A 75 13.39 26.08 -11.21
C VAL A 75 13.40 27.32 -10.33
N ASP A 76 14.46 27.51 -9.57
CA ASP A 76 14.71 28.70 -8.77
C ASP A 76 15.38 29.82 -9.61
N THR A 77 15.30 31.05 -9.11
CA THR A 77 15.93 32.25 -9.70
C THR A 77 17.43 32.10 -9.90
N ALA A 78 18.09 31.25 -9.13
CA ALA A 78 19.51 30.92 -9.25
C ALA A 78 19.81 29.79 -10.25
N GLN A 79 18.88 29.45 -11.14
CA GLN A 79 19.00 28.37 -12.10
C GLN A 79 19.32 27.02 -11.42
N ARG A 80 18.71 26.75 -10.29
CA ARG A 80 18.79 25.47 -9.58
C ARG A 80 17.43 24.77 -9.64
N ILE A 81 17.44 23.45 -9.59
CA ILE A 81 16.21 22.64 -9.56
C ILE A 81 15.81 22.45 -8.10
N VAL A 82 14.65 22.95 -7.74
CA VAL A 82 14.00 22.70 -6.43
C VAL A 82 13.10 21.51 -6.56
N VAL A 83 13.33 20.51 -5.74
CA VAL A 83 12.57 19.25 -5.73
C VAL A 83 11.79 19.16 -4.44
N SER A 84 10.48 19.12 -4.54
CA SER A 84 9.58 18.83 -3.43
C SER A 84 9.09 17.39 -3.52
N GLY A 85 9.34 16.59 -2.50
CA GLY A 85 9.00 15.17 -2.47
C GLY A 85 7.91 14.84 -1.48
N LYS A 86 7.14 13.80 -1.77
CA LYS A 86 6.23 13.10 -0.86
C LYS A 86 6.58 11.63 -0.87
N VAL A 87 6.84 11.05 0.30
CA VAL A 87 7.28 9.66 0.40
C VAL A 87 6.25 8.69 -0.17
N ASP A 88 6.73 7.72 -0.93
CA ASP A 88 5.98 6.53 -1.34
C ASP A 88 6.22 5.40 -0.33
N TYR A 89 5.32 5.28 0.63
CA TYR A 89 5.42 4.25 1.67
C TYR A 89 5.24 2.83 1.12
N LEU A 90 4.33 2.67 0.17
CA LEU A 90 3.97 1.35 -0.33
C LEU A 90 5.14 0.69 -1.05
N PHE A 91 5.77 1.41 -1.96
CA PHE A 91 6.90 0.88 -2.71
C PHE A 91 8.19 0.83 -1.86
N SER A 92 8.41 1.83 -0.99
CA SER A 92 9.59 1.86 -0.11
C SER A 92 9.64 0.73 0.89
N HIS A 93 8.48 0.20 1.31
CA HIS A 93 8.35 -0.89 2.29
C HIS A 93 7.64 -2.12 1.70
N ALA A 94 7.67 -2.29 0.37
CA ALA A 94 6.94 -3.34 -0.32
C ALA A 94 7.29 -4.75 0.21
N ASP A 95 8.57 -5.02 0.44
CA ASP A 95 9.04 -6.32 0.93
C ASP A 95 8.60 -6.59 2.37
N GLU A 96 8.65 -5.57 3.23
CA GLU A 96 8.18 -5.65 4.61
C GLU A 96 6.66 -5.89 4.66
N ILE A 97 5.90 -5.17 3.82
CA ILE A 97 4.44 -5.31 3.73
C ILE A 97 4.07 -6.72 3.25
N LYS A 98 4.77 -7.28 2.26
CA LYS A 98 4.52 -8.63 1.75
C LYS A 98 4.83 -9.73 2.79
N GLN A 99 5.74 -9.48 3.71
CA GLN A 99 6.10 -10.41 4.78
C GLN A 99 5.18 -10.31 6.00
N CYS A 100 4.38 -9.24 6.11
CA CYS A 100 3.45 -9.09 7.22
C CYS A 100 2.30 -10.11 7.11
N PRO A 101 2.00 -10.89 8.16
CA PRO A 101 0.80 -11.71 8.20
C PRO A 101 -0.42 -10.78 8.22
N ALA A 102 -1.23 -10.83 7.17
CA ALA A 102 -2.44 -10.03 7.06
C ALA A 102 -3.67 -10.93 7.07
N CYS A 103 -4.65 -10.60 7.91
CA CYS A 103 -5.98 -11.16 7.82
C CYS A 103 -6.84 -10.21 6.98
N ILE A 104 -7.16 -10.61 5.76
CA ILE A 104 -8.00 -9.80 4.87
C ILE A 104 -9.42 -10.34 4.97
N LEU A 105 -10.33 -9.52 5.49
CA LEU A 105 -11.76 -9.78 5.49
C LEU A 105 -12.42 -8.88 4.45
N ARG A 106 -13.10 -9.48 3.49
CA ARG A 106 -13.87 -8.76 2.49
C ARG A 106 -15.34 -9.17 2.61
N ASN A 107 -16.23 -8.20 2.71
CA ASN A 107 -17.66 -8.43 2.74
C ASN A 107 -18.30 -7.84 1.49
N GLU A 108 -19.00 -8.67 0.72
CA GLU A 108 -19.73 -8.27 -0.47
C GLU A 108 -21.07 -7.60 -0.11
N ASN A 109 -21.62 -7.90 1.06
CA ASN A 109 -22.90 -7.37 1.55
C ASN A 109 -22.68 -6.41 2.72
N VAL A 110 -23.09 -5.16 2.55
CA VAL A 110 -23.12 -4.15 3.61
C VAL A 110 -24.16 -4.56 4.65
N GLY A 111 -23.73 -4.81 5.87
CA GLY A 111 -24.62 -5.11 7.00
C GLY A 111 -24.67 -6.57 7.45
N THR A 112 -23.91 -7.48 6.84
CA THR A 112 -23.76 -8.85 7.34
C THR A 112 -22.40 -9.04 8.00
N ASN A 113 -22.37 -9.66 9.17
CA ASN A 113 -21.12 -9.99 9.88
C ASN A 113 -20.33 -11.15 9.26
N TYR A 114 -20.78 -11.68 8.13
CA TYR A 114 -20.15 -12.79 7.44
C TYR A 114 -19.44 -12.28 6.19
N ALA A 115 -18.16 -12.55 6.09
CA ALA A 115 -17.39 -12.29 4.89
C ALA A 115 -17.74 -13.32 3.81
N ILE A 116 -18.66 -12.96 2.93
CA ILE A 116 -19.01 -13.78 1.76
C ILE A 116 -18.48 -13.04 0.53
N ASP A 117 -17.39 -13.52 -0.05
CA ASP A 117 -16.90 -13.06 -1.33
C ASP A 117 -16.70 -14.24 -2.28
N LYS A 118 -17.50 -14.29 -3.35
CA LYS A 118 -17.41 -15.34 -4.37
C LYS A 118 -16.08 -15.34 -5.14
N LYS A 119 -15.36 -14.23 -5.10
CA LYS A 119 -14.03 -14.09 -5.74
C LYS A 119 -12.87 -14.49 -4.82
N LEU A 120 -13.12 -14.62 -3.52
CA LEU A 120 -12.19 -15.14 -2.55
C LEU A 120 -12.81 -16.44 -2.00
N PRO A 121 -12.48 -17.62 -2.55
CA PRO A 121 -12.95 -18.86 -2.00
C PRO A 121 -12.33 -19.07 -0.62
N ILE A 122 -13.03 -18.61 0.41
CA ILE A 122 -12.75 -19.03 1.77
C ILE A 122 -13.24 -20.47 1.81
N ASP A 123 -12.35 -21.38 2.11
CA ASP A 123 -12.70 -22.80 2.24
C ASP A 123 -13.78 -22.94 3.31
N SER A 124 -15.03 -23.06 2.84
CA SER A 124 -16.20 -23.24 3.69
C SER A 124 -16.26 -24.63 4.34
N SER A 125 -15.28 -25.49 4.06
CA SER A 125 -15.20 -26.85 4.59
C SER A 125 -14.92 -26.94 6.09
N ARG A 126 -14.69 -25.81 6.76
CA ARG A 126 -14.40 -25.73 8.20
C ARG A 126 -15.58 -25.31 9.07
N PHE A 127 -16.77 -25.18 8.53
CA PHE A 127 -17.96 -25.03 9.34
C PHE A 127 -18.44 -26.42 9.79
N PHE A 128 -17.98 -26.85 10.95
CA PHE A 128 -18.58 -28.00 11.61
C PHE A 128 -19.91 -27.54 12.19
N VAL A 129 -20.98 -27.95 11.55
CA VAL A 129 -22.32 -27.88 12.15
C VAL A 129 -22.49 -29.15 12.95
N GLU A 130 -22.20 -29.10 14.24
CA GLU A 130 -22.55 -30.20 15.15
C GLU A 130 -24.02 -30.05 15.54
N GLY A 131 -24.85 -30.83 14.92
CA GLY A 131 -26.28 -30.92 15.28
C GLY A 131 -26.42 -31.73 16.55
N ILE A 132 -26.68 -31.10 17.69
CA ILE A 132 -27.04 -31.81 18.89
C ILE A 132 -28.51 -32.21 18.76
N LYS A 133 -28.78 -33.53 18.62
CA LYS A 133 -30.12 -34.08 18.66
C LYS A 133 -30.49 -34.28 20.13
N PHE A 134 -31.38 -33.44 20.64
CA PHE A 134 -32.01 -33.69 21.94
C PHE A 134 -33.02 -34.85 21.85
N PRO A 135 -33.11 -35.73 22.87
CA PRO A 135 -34.10 -36.77 22.86
C PRO A 135 -35.52 -36.18 22.78
N ASP A 136 -36.32 -36.69 21.85
CA ASP A 136 -37.64 -36.16 21.48
C ASP A 136 -38.63 -36.03 22.64
N SER A 137 -38.35 -36.68 23.77
CA SER A 137 -39.30 -36.78 24.90
C SER A 137 -39.43 -35.55 25.77
N GLU A 138 -38.42 -34.67 25.79
CA GLU A 138 -38.40 -33.50 26.69
C GLU A 138 -38.83 -32.19 25.99
N LEU A 139 -38.45 -32.02 24.75
CA LEU A 139 -38.71 -30.78 24.00
C LEU A 139 -40.08 -30.78 23.30
N THR A 140 -40.56 -31.93 22.87
CA THR A 140 -41.91 -32.07 22.28
C THR A 140 -43.03 -31.81 23.28
N LYS A 141 -42.79 -32.00 24.57
CA LYS A 141 -43.79 -31.72 25.63
C LYS A 141 -44.03 -30.20 25.84
N HIS A 142 -43.10 -29.37 25.52
CA HIS A 142 -43.18 -27.92 25.81
C HIS A 142 -43.35 -27.03 24.59
N TYR A 143 -42.89 -27.41 23.39
CA TYR A 143 -42.77 -26.50 22.26
C TYR A 143 -43.27 -27.02 20.89
N GLY A 144 -43.84 -28.21 20.79
CA GLY A 144 -44.33 -28.76 19.50
C GLY A 144 -43.22 -29.29 18.58
N THR A 145 -43.62 -29.90 17.47
CA THR A 145 -42.84 -30.86 16.68
C THR A 145 -41.83 -30.33 15.67
N ASN A 146 -41.31 -29.14 15.73
CA ASN A 146 -40.26 -28.72 14.77
C ASN A 146 -39.46 -27.53 15.24
N PHE A 147 -38.34 -27.79 15.91
CA PHE A 147 -37.29 -26.75 16.09
C PHE A 147 -35.97 -27.24 15.53
N PRO A 148 -35.46 -26.63 14.45
CA PRO A 148 -34.09 -26.84 14.02
C PRO A 148 -33.14 -26.05 14.94
N TYR A 149 -32.31 -26.74 15.70
CA TYR A 149 -31.23 -26.11 16.47
C TYR A 149 -29.99 -26.08 15.64
N VAL A 150 -29.39 -24.92 15.54
CA VAL A 150 -28.06 -24.76 14.97
C VAL A 150 -27.16 -24.23 16.07
N LEU A 151 -26.26 -25.06 16.58
CA LEU A 151 -25.19 -24.63 17.47
C LEU A 151 -23.96 -24.34 16.64
N ILE A 152 -23.58 -23.07 16.56
CA ILE A 152 -22.34 -22.67 15.92
C ILE A 152 -21.28 -22.63 17.01
N VAL A 153 -20.38 -23.62 17.05
CA VAL A 153 -19.16 -23.58 17.88
C VAL A 153 -18.06 -22.94 17.08
N ARG A 154 -17.46 -21.89 17.66
CA ARG A 154 -16.27 -21.22 17.11
C ARG A 154 -15.01 -21.96 17.48
#